data_5f64b90a10d456098e41bddbbafce8f3
#
_entry.id   5f64b90a10d456098e41bddbbafce8f3
#
_cell.length_a   1.000
_cell.length_b   1.000
_cell.length_c   1.000
_cell.angle_alpha   90.00
_cell.angle_beta   90.00
_cell.angle_gamma   90.00
#
_symmetry.space_group_name_H-M   'P 1'
#
loop_
_entity.id
_entity.type
_entity.pdbx_description
1 polymer ?
#
loop_
_entity_poly.entity_id
_entity_poly.type
_entity_poly.pdbx_seq_one_letter_code
_entity_poly.pdbx_strand_id
1 'polypeptide(L)'
;MFIRKATSTDAFLAVDLGDVPGHGVVRLAPRILQGGAKDLARSVTYALASLERRETGVSAGVNATPDGRDAAIAAFADEVAGWDAGYRLTAGKGVFPGELGTLEDPTDAALLASGAVAAGLAACPDAGTAVVDGTAGAALVEELTAHGLSLVEADDPLTATADLLFVGARMGAIDHVAADRLQARVVVPTGPLPITTRAVAHCRRNGVLALPDFVTTAGPLMGEAEAARDMVSAIIGDVVGHRDGPLLGACERAEAFLAGWLADLPFGRPMAA
;
A
#
# COMPACT_ATOMS: atom_id res chain seq x y z
N MET A 1 -8.06 -14.99 -8.22
CA MET A 1 -8.38 -14.51 -6.85
C MET A 1 -9.45 -15.39 -6.21
N PHE A 2 -9.26 -15.83 -4.96
CA PHE A 2 -10.22 -16.63 -4.20
C PHE A 2 -10.24 -16.23 -2.72
N ILE A 3 -11.27 -16.67 -2.00
CA ILE A 3 -11.42 -16.48 -0.56
C ILE A 3 -11.29 -17.85 0.12
N ARG A 4 -10.35 -17.97 1.05
CA ARG A 4 -10.25 -19.11 1.98
C ARG A 4 -10.78 -18.68 3.35
N LYS A 5 -11.78 -19.39 3.85
CA LYS A 5 -12.36 -19.12 5.17
C LYS A 5 -11.62 -19.93 6.23
N ALA A 6 -11.39 -19.31 7.38
CA ALA A 6 -10.98 -20.03 8.57
C ALA A 6 -12.18 -20.82 9.13
N THR A 7 -11.89 -21.88 9.86
CA THR A 7 -12.88 -22.76 10.51
C THR A 7 -12.89 -22.59 12.02
N SER A 8 -11.80 -22.14 12.61
CA SER A 8 -11.63 -21.93 14.05
C SER A 8 -12.22 -20.61 14.56
N THR A 9 -12.40 -19.63 13.66
CA THR A 9 -12.93 -18.30 14.00
C THR A 9 -13.62 -17.67 12.79
N ASP A 10 -14.42 -16.61 13.00
CA ASP A 10 -15.02 -15.86 11.88
C ASP A 10 -13.95 -14.99 11.19
N ALA A 11 -13.20 -15.64 10.32
CA ALA A 11 -12.14 -14.99 9.56
C ALA A 11 -12.04 -15.54 8.14
N PHE A 12 -11.38 -14.78 7.30
CA PHE A 12 -11.09 -15.17 5.91
C PHE A 12 -9.77 -14.58 5.43
N LEU A 13 -9.19 -15.23 4.45
CA LEU A 13 -8.03 -14.76 3.69
C LEU A 13 -8.42 -14.60 2.22
N ALA A 14 -8.29 -13.40 1.67
CA ALA A 14 -8.32 -13.15 0.24
C ALA A 14 -6.92 -13.41 -0.32
N VAL A 15 -6.83 -14.29 -1.30
CA VAL A 15 -5.59 -14.67 -2.00
C VAL A 15 -5.75 -14.28 -3.46
N ASP A 16 -4.82 -13.49 -3.98
CA ASP A 16 -4.95 -12.98 -5.35
C ASP A 16 -4.55 -14.00 -6.40
N LEU A 17 -3.40 -14.62 -6.24
CA LEU A 17 -2.89 -15.69 -7.11
C LEU A 17 -2.78 -16.99 -6.32
N GLY A 18 -3.05 -18.14 -6.95
CA GLY A 18 -2.86 -19.46 -6.33
C GLY A 18 -1.44 -19.99 -6.45
N ASP A 19 -1.15 -21.03 -5.66
CA ASP A 19 0.03 -21.91 -5.78
C ASP A 19 1.40 -21.24 -5.67
N VAL A 20 1.49 -20.08 -5.02
CA VAL A 20 2.75 -19.38 -4.72
C VAL A 20 2.72 -18.83 -3.29
N PRO A 21 3.90 -18.63 -2.65
CA PRO A 21 3.99 -17.94 -1.36
C PRO A 21 3.37 -16.54 -1.43
N GLY A 22 2.95 -16.00 -0.29
CA GLY A 22 2.27 -14.72 -0.29
C GLY A 22 2.63 -13.80 0.86
N HIS A 23 2.52 -12.50 0.58
CA HIS A 23 2.64 -11.44 1.56
C HIS A 23 1.35 -10.64 1.68
N GLY A 24 1.10 -10.09 2.86
CA GLY A 24 -0.07 -9.22 3.01
C GLY A 24 -0.36 -8.80 4.44
N VAL A 25 -1.60 -8.33 4.66
CA VAL A 25 -2.00 -7.67 5.89
C VAL A 25 -3.20 -8.36 6.53
N VAL A 26 -3.17 -8.47 7.87
CA VAL A 26 -4.31 -8.91 8.69
C VAL A 26 -4.96 -7.71 9.35
N ARG A 27 -6.27 -7.59 9.21
CA ARG A 27 -7.07 -6.57 9.88
C ARG A 27 -8.12 -7.22 10.77
N LEU A 28 -8.38 -6.62 11.92
CA LEU A 28 -9.41 -7.06 12.85
C LEU A 28 -10.40 -5.92 13.14
N ALA A 29 -11.67 -6.22 13.04
CA ALA A 29 -12.77 -5.32 13.40
C ALA A 29 -14.05 -6.15 13.63
N PRO A 30 -15.12 -5.58 14.20
CA PRO A 30 -16.40 -6.28 14.32
C PRO A 30 -16.93 -6.80 12.97
N ARG A 31 -16.57 -6.16 11.87
CA ARG A 31 -16.89 -6.61 10.51
C ARG A 31 -15.88 -6.10 9.49
N ILE A 32 -15.24 -7.03 8.79
CA ILE A 32 -14.36 -6.74 7.64
C ILE A 32 -15.08 -7.20 6.35
N LEU A 33 -15.10 -6.32 5.34
CA LEU A 33 -15.70 -6.63 4.05
C LEU A 33 -14.69 -7.32 3.13
N GLN A 34 -15.12 -8.40 2.49
CA GLN A 34 -14.28 -9.17 1.56
C GLN A 34 -13.83 -8.35 0.33
N GLY A 35 -14.67 -7.41 -0.15
CA GLY A 35 -14.32 -6.54 -1.28
C GLY A 35 -13.01 -5.79 -1.01
N GLY A 36 -12.96 -5.02 0.07
CA GLY A 36 -11.74 -4.27 0.41
C GLY A 36 -10.53 -5.17 0.74
N ALA A 37 -10.74 -6.41 1.19
CA ALA A 37 -9.65 -7.36 1.35
C ALA A 37 -9.10 -7.85 0.00
N LYS A 38 -9.97 -8.07 -0.98
CA LYS A 38 -9.57 -8.42 -2.35
C LYS A 38 -8.76 -7.30 -3.01
N ASP A 39 -9.19 -6.05 -2.84
CA ASP A 39 -8.48 -4.89 -3.39
C ASP A 39 -7.08 -4.75 -2.77
N LEU A 40 -6.95 -4.96 -1.46
CA LEU A 40 -5.65 -4.97 -0.77
C LEU A 40 -4.75 -6.12 -1.23
N ALA A 41 -5.29 -7.35 -1.35
CA ALA A 41 -4.52 -8.48 -1.85
C ALA A 41 -3.99 -8.18 -3.26
N ARG A 42 -4.80 -7.57 -4.13
CA ARG A 42 -4.38 -7.13 -5.46
C ARG A 42 -3.28 -6.09 -5.41
N SER A 43 -3.37 -5.07 -4.53
CA SER A 43 -2.33 -4.05 -4.36
C SER A 43 -0.99 -4.68 -3.97
N VAL A 44 -0.99 -5.64 -3.03
CA VAL A 44 0.24 -6.35 -2.65
C VAL A 44 0.79 -7.21 -3.80
N THR A 45 -0.05 -7.88 -4.60
CA THR A 45 0.41 -8.60 -5.81
C THR A 45 1.16 -7.66 -6.76
N TYR A 46 0.64 -6.45 -6.98
CA TYR A 46 1.29 -5.48 -7.85
C TYR A 46 2.58 -4.91 -7.23
N ALA A 47 2.63 -4.76 -5.90
CA ALA A 47 3.89 -4.42 -5.22
C ALA A 47 4.97 -5.48 -5.46
N LEU A 48 4.64 -6.76 -5.21
CA LEU A 48 5.55 -7.88 -5.42
C LEU A 48 5.98 -8.01 -6.89
N ALA A 49 5.04 -7.83 -7.82
CA ALA A 49 5.32 -7.84 -9.26
C ALA A 49 6.24 -6.69 -9.69
N SER A 50 6.08 -5.49 -9.09
CA SER A 50 6.95 -4.34 -9.34
C SER A 50 8.39 -4.59 -8.87
N LEU A 51 8.56 -5.45 -7.85
CA LEU A 51 9.83 -5.94 -7.32
C LEU A 51 10.32 -7.24 -8.01
N GLU A 52 9.66 -7.65 -9.10
CA GLU A 52 9.97 -8.88 -9.86
C GLU A 52 9.93 -10.17 -9.01
N ARG A 53 9.05 -10.21 -7.99
CA ARG A 53 8.84 -11.38 -7.13
C ARG A 53 7.64 -12.19 -7.61
N ARG A 54 7.85 -13.52 -7.82
CA ARG A 54 6.80 -14.48 -8.18
C ARG A 54 6.05 -14.94 -6.94
N GLU A 55 5.31 -14.03 -6.32
CA GLU A 55 4.56 -14.23 -5.09
C GLU A 55 3.17 -13.61 -5.22
N THR A 56 2.27 -13.94 -4.31
CA THR A 56 0.89 -13.43 -4.30
C THR A 56 0.66 -12.43 -3.19
N GLY A 57 -0.19 -11.46 -3.46
CA GLY A 57 -0.77 -10.65 -2.41
C GLY A 57 -1.87 -11.39 -1.67
N VAL A 58 -1.89 -11.25 -0.35
CA VAL A 58 -2.95 -11.77 0.51
C VAL A 58 -3.49 -10.68 1.43
N SER A 59 -4.74 -10.80 1.85
CA SER A 59 -5.30 -9.89 2.85
C SER A 59 -6.35 -10.61 3.69
N ALA A 60 -6.14 -10.63 5.01
CA ALA A 60 -7.05 -11.28 5.94
C ALA A 60 -8.00 -10.29 6.62
N GLY A 61 -9.20 -10.76 6.90
CA GLY A 61 -10.17 -10.13 7.78
C GLY A 61 -10.56 -11.08 8.91
N VAL A 62 -10.35 -10.64 10.15
CA VAL A 62 -10.82 -11.32 11.35
C VAL A 62 -11.98 -10.51 11.93
N ASN A 63 -13.16 -11.11 12.02
CA ASN A 63 -14.35 -10.47 12.56
C ASN A 63 -14.47 -10.82 14.04
N ALA A 64 -14.29 -9.83 14.91
CA ALA A 64 -14.43 -10.02 16.34
C ALA A 64 -14.87 -8.72 17.03
N THR A 65 -15.66 -8.88 18.09
CA THR A 65 -15.93 -7.80 19.04
C THR A 65 -14.70 -7.54 19.92
N PRO A 66 -14.59 -6.37 20.60
CA PRO A 66 -13.45 -6.09 21.46
C PRO A 66 -13.18 -7.19 22.50
N ASP A 67 -14.23 -7.75 23.11
CA ASP A 67 -14.09 -8.78 24.15
C ASP A 67 -13.61 -10.15 23.61
N GLY A 68 -13.88 -10.46 22.35
CA GLY A 68 -13.46 -11.71 21.70
C GLY A 68 -12.18 -11.59 20.86
N ARG A 69 -11.57 -10.42 20.84
CA ARG A 69 -10.48 -10.07 19.95
C ARG A 69 -9.27 -11.00 20.05
N ASP A 70 -8.75 -11.18 21.27
CA ASP A 70 -7.49 -11.91 21.50
C ASP A 70 -7.64 -13.41 21.14
N ALA A 71 -8.78 -14.00 21.49
CA ALA A 71 -9.08 -15.38 21.14
C ALA A 71 -9.22 -15.56 19.61
N ALA A 72 -9.87 -14.59 18.94
CA ALA A 72 -10.09 -14.68 17.50
C ALA A 72 -8.78 -14.55 16.71
N ILE A 73 -7.88 -13.63 17.09
CA ILE A 73 -6.60 -13.46 16.39
C ILE A 73 -5.67 -14.65 16.63
N ALA A 74 -5.62 -15.20 17.86
CA ALA A 74 -4.84 -16.38 18.15
C ALA A 74 -5.33 -17.60 17.35
N ALA A 75 -6.64 -17.87 17.35
CA ALA A 75 -7.22 -18.96 16.58
C ALA A 75 -6.98 -18.82 15.08
N PHE A 76 -7.05 -17.58 14.54
CA PHE A 76 -6.72 -17.30 13.15
C PHE A 76 -5.25 -17.59 12.84
N ALA A 77 -4.33 -17.10 13.67
CA ALA A 77 -2.89 -17.26 13.45
C ALA A 77 -2.49 -18.74 13.48
N ASP A 78 -2.97 -19.50 14.47
CA ASP A 78 -2.71 -20.93 14.59
C ASP A 78 -3.24 -21.73 13.38
N GLU A 79 -4.47 -21.44 12.93
CA GLU A 79 -5.06 -22.14 11.78
C GLU A 79 -4.30 -21.83 10.49
N VAL A 80 -3.99 -20.54 10.22
CA VAL A 80 -3.31 -20.14 8.99
C VAL A 80 -1.86 -20.65 8.94
N ALA A 81 -1.16 -20.69 10.09
CA ALA A 81 0.16 -21.29 10.19
C ALA A 81 0.14 -22.78 9.80
N GLY A 82 -0.94 -23.49 10.15
CA GLY A 82 -1.14 -24.89 9.77
C GLY A 82 -1.48 -25.13 8.28
N TRP A 83 -1.70 -24.09 7.50
CA TRP A 83 -2.05 -24.27 6.07
C TRP A 83 -0.85 -24.59 5.16
N ASP A 84 0.38 -24.46 5.66
CA ASP A 84 1.63 -24.69 4.91
C ASP A 84 1.70 -23.97 3.54
N ALA A 85 1.11 -22.77 3.52
CA ALA A 85 0.96 -22.00 2.27
C ALA A 85 2.07 -20.94 2.07
N GLY A 86 3.04 -20.86 2.98
CA GLY A 86 4.14 -19.91 2.92
C GLY A 86 3.69 -18.44 3.02
N TYR A 87 2.58 -18.17 3.73
CA TYR A 87 2.11 -16.79 3.90
C TYR A 87 2.90 -16.06 4.98
N ARG A 88 3.26 -14.80 4.69
CA ARG A 88 3.85 -13.83 5.61
C ARG A 88 2.92 -12.64 5.74
N LEU A 89 2.54 -12.31 6.97
CA LEU A 89 1.44 -11.40 7.23
C LEU A 89 1.88 -10.27 8.16
N THR A 90 1.59 -9.03 7.79
CA THR A 90 1.82 -7.87 8.65
C THR A 90 0.59 -7.55 9.50
N ALA A 91 0.84 -7.07 10.71
CA ALA A 91 -0.21 -6.58 11.60
C ALA A 91 -0.79 -5.26 11.03
N GLY A 92 -2.08 -5.28 10.70
CA GLY A 92 -2.83 -4.12 10.23
C GLY A 92 -3.79 -3.59 11.30
N LYS A 93 -4.78 -2.82 10.87
CA LYS A 93 -5.74 -2.20 11.81
C LYS A 93 -6.39 -3.23 12.73
N GLY A 94 -6.28 -3.00 14.03
CA GLY A 94 -6.88 -3.84 15.08
C GLY A 94 -6.05 -5.08 15.44
N VAL A 95 -4.89 -5.28 14.84
CA VAL A 95 -3.91 -6.31 15.15
C VAL A 95 -2.64 -5.66 15.66
N PHE A 96 -2.04 -6.18 16.72
CA PHE A 96 -0.81 -5.62 17.30
C PHE A 96 0.41 -6.47 16.91
N PRO A 97 1.62 -5.86 16.91
CA PRO A 97 2.85 -6.59 16.68
C PRO A 97 3.02 -7.79 17.64
N GLY A 98 3.45 -8.91 17.11
CA GLY A 98 3.65 -10.17 17.84
C GLY A 98 2.42 -11.09 17.89
N GLU A 99 1.23 -10.63 17.52
CA GLU A 99 0.00 -11.43 17.60
C GLU A 99 -0.16 -12.48 16.49
N LEU A 100 0.59 -12.36 15.41
CA LEU A 100 0.55 -13.29 14.28
C LEU A 100 1.57 -14.43 14.41
N GLY A 101 2.42 -14.40 15.46
CA GLY A 101 3.39 -15.45 15.74
C GLY A 101 4.34 -15.71 14.57
N THR A 102 4.44 -16.96 14.13
CA THR A 102 5.35 -17.36 13.04
C THR A 102 4.96 -16.85 11.65
N LEU A 103 3.73 -16.35 11.50
CA LEU A 103 3.27 -15.74 10.25
C LEU A 103 3.72 -14.29 10.12
N GLU A 104 4.14 -13.66 11.23
CA GLU A 104 4.37 -12.24 11.25
C GLU A 104 5.58 -11.82 10.41
N ASP A 105 5.30 -10.87 9.51
CA ASP A 105 6.31 -10.10 8.79
C ASP A 105 6.23 -8.67 9.34
N PRO A 106 7.18 -8.25 10.18
CA PRO A 106 7.09 -6.98 10.88
C PRO A 106 7.16 -5.82 9.87
N THR A 107 6.25 -4.85 10.04
CA THR A 107 6.32 -3.61 9.27
C THR A 107 7.40 -2.72 9.84
N ASP A 108 8.37 -2.33 9.01
CA ASP A 108 9.36 -1.33 9.37
C ASP A 108 8.91 0.05 8.88
N ALA A 109 8.57 0.92 9.83
CA ALA A 109 8.11 2.27 9.54
C ALA A 109 9.22 3.15 8.90
N ALA A 110 10.48 2.90 9.22
CA ALA A 110 11.60 3.62 8.61
C ALA A 110 11.79 3.21 7.15
N LEU A 111 11.65 1.91 6.83
CA LEU A 111 11.69 1.43 5.44
C LEU A 111 10.52 1.96 4.61
N LEU A 112 9.32 2.04 5.21
CA LEU A 112 8.16 2.66 4.56
C LEU A 112 8.41 4.14 4.26
N ALA A 113 8.89 4.88 5.25
CA ALA A 113 9.20 6.31 5.11
C ALA A 113 10.26 6.54 4.04
N SER A 114 11.35 5.76 4.08
CA SER A 114 12.47 5.87 3.15
C SER A 114 12.03 5.63 1.70
N GLY A 115 11.23 4.59 1.44
CA GLY A 115 10.66 4.32 0.12
C GLY A 115 9.70 5.42 -0.36
N ALA A 116 8.80 5.88 0.52
CA ALA A 116 7.83 6.92 0.17
C ALA A 116 8.50 8.27 -0.14
N VAL A 117 9.49 8.68 0.66
CA VAL A 117 10.24 9.94 0.41
C VAL A 117 11.04 9.82 -0.89
N ALA A 118 11.72 8.70 -1.11
CA ALA A 118 12.45 8.44 -2.35
C ALA A 118 11.51 8.51 -3.59
N ALA A 119 10.29 7.97 -3.49
CA ALA A 119 9.29 8.07 -4.54
C ALA A 119 8.90 9.52 -4.85
N GLY A 120 8.63 10.31 -3.81
CA GLY A 120 8.29 11.73 -3.95
C GLY A 120 9.39 12.53 -4.62
N LEU A 121 10.63 12.34 -4.18
CA LEU A 121 11.81 13.03 -4.75
C LEU A 121 12.14 12.56 -6.16
N ALA A 122 11.93 11.28 -6.50
CA ALA A 122 12.09 10.80 -7.88
C ALA A 122 11.05 11.41 -8.82
N ALA A 123 9.82 11.64 -8.34
CA ALA A 123 8.76 12.29 -9.13
C ALA A 123 8.90 13.82 -9.20
N CYS A 124 9.51 14.45 -8.20
CA CYS A 124 9.68 15.90 -8.08
C CYS A 124 11.07 16.21 -7.48
N PRO A 125 12.15 16.15 -8.29
CA PRO A 125 13.52 16.30 -7.77
C PRO A 125 13.84 17.68 -7.20
N ASP A 126 13.06 18.69 -7.57
CA ASP A 126 13.17 20.07 -7.08
C ASP A 126 12.24 20.38 -5.91
N ALA A 127 11.63 19.35 -5.30
CA ALA A 127 10.73 19.53 -4.17
C ALA A 127 11.46 20.14 -2.96
N GLY A 128 10.90 21.21 -2.39
CA GLY A 128 11.38 21.87 -1.19
C GLY A 128 10.38 21.82 -0.04
N THR A 129 9.12 21.49 -0.34
CA THR A 129 8.02 21.50 0.64
C THR A 129 7.24 20.21 0.63
N ALA A 130 6.80 19.78 1.82
CA ALA A 130 5.95 18.62 1.98
C ALA A 130 4.84 18.91 2.98
N VAL A 131 3.66 18.37 2.72
CA VAL A 131 2.56 18.29 3.68
C VAL A 131 2.22 16.84 3.97
N VAL A 132 1.90 16.53 5.21
CA VAL A 132 1.56 15.17 5.64
C VAL A 132 0.13 15.15 6.18
N ASP A 133 -0.60 14.07 5.93
CA ASP A 133 -1.89 13.89 6.57
C ASP A 133 -1.73 13.44 8.04
N GLY A 134 -2.82 13.45 8.80
CA GLY A 134 -2.79 13.11 10.23
C GLY A 134 -2.41 11.64 10.53
N THR A 135 -2.10 10.83 9.52
CA THR A 135 -1.65 9.43 9.68
C THR A 135 -0.13 9.27 9.64
N ALA A 136 0.60 10.35 9.34
CA ALA A 136 2.06 10.32 9.27
C ALA A 136 2.67 9.99 10.64
N GLY A 137 3.51 8.95 10.69
CA GLY A 137 4.30 8.61 11.87
C GLY A 137 5.61 9.41 11.95
N ALA A 138 6.27 9.35 13.11
CA ALA A 138 7.52 10.07 13.35
C ALA A 138 8.61 9.73 12.31
N ALA A 139 8.73 8.48 11.92
CA ALA A 139 9.71 8.03 10.92
C ALA A 139 9.59 8.78 9.58
N LEU A 140 8.36 9.09 9.12
CA LEU A 140 8.18 9.86 7.89
C LEU A 140 8.63 11.31 8.07
N VAL A 141 8.30 11.93 9.19
CA VAL A 141 8.70 13.31 9.51
C VAL A 141 10.24 13.43 9.61
N GLU A 142 10.87 12.47 10.25
CA GLU A 142 12.34 12.40 10.38
C GLU A 142 12.99 12.25 9.00
N GLU A 143 12.49 11.36 8.15
CA GLU A 143 13.03 11.13 6.81
C GLU A 143 12.87 12.37 5.91
N LEU A 144 11.70 13.04 5.94
CA LEU A 144 11.46 14.30 5.21
C LEU A 144 12.45 15.39 5.65
N THR A 145 12.66 15.52 6.95
CA THR A 145 13.59 16.50 7.51
C THR A 145 15.04 16.19 7.14
N ALA A 146 15.44 14.90 7.17
CA ALA A 146 16.77 14.46 6.77
C ALA A 146 17.08 14.79 5.29
N HIS A 147 16.06 14.79 4.44
CA HIS A 147 16.17 15.20 3.03
C HIS A 147 15.99 16.71 2.79
N GLY A 148 15.90 17.53 3.85
CA GLY A 148 15.82 18.99 3.77
C GLY A 148 14.47 19.53 3.32
N LEU A 149 13.40 18.72 3.36
CA LEU A 149 12.05 19.16 3.02
C LEU A 149 11.44 19.97 4.17
N SER A 150 10.88 21.13 3.86
CA SER A 150 10.15 21.95 4.82
C SER A 150 8.71 21.44 4.95
N LEU A 151 8.30 21.13 6.17
CA LEU A 151 6.93 20.71 6.45
C LEU A 151 5.98 21.90 6.46
N VAL A 152 4.89 21.77 5.70
CA VAL A 152 3.79 22.75 5.66
C VAL A 152 2.73 22.30 6.64
N GLU A 153 2.45 23.14 7.64
CA GLU A 153 1.32 22.95 8.56
C GLU A 153 0.02 23.44 7.90
N ALA A 154 -1.03 22.64 7.92
CA ALA A 154 -2.32 22.98 7.37
C ALA A 154 -3.46 22.26 8.09
N ASP A 155 -4.59 22.95 8.29
CA ASP A 155 -5.80 22.36 8.86
C ASP A 155 -6.41 21.28 7.94
N ASP A 156 -6.32 21.46 6.63
CA ASP A 156 -6.72 20.48 5.62
C ASP A 156 -5.50 20.18 4.71
N PRO A 157 -4.77 19.11 4.95
CA PRO A 157 -3.59 18.73 4.15
C PRO A 157 -3.87 18.58 2.66
N LEU A 158 -5.09 18.19 2.27
CA LEU A 158 -5.45 18.00 0.86
C LEU A 158 -5.49 19.33 0.08
N THR A 159 -5.71 20.45 0.77
CA THR A 159 -5.78 21.78 0.15
C THR A 159 -4.56 22.65 0.39
N ALA A 160 -3.56 22.10 1.06
CA ALA A 160 -2.30 22.79 1.30
C ALA A 160 -1.47 22.89 0.03
N THR A 161 -0.90 24.08 -0.21
CA THR A 161 0.06 24.28 -1.30
C THR A 161 1.42 23.73 -0.85
N ALA A 162 1.86 22.66 -1.49
CA ALA A 162 3.15 22.03 -1.26
C ALA A 162 3.63 21.31 -2.53
N ASP A 163 4.91 20.96 -2.59
CA ASP A 163 5.40 20.12 -3.69
C ASP A 163 4.91 18.68 -3.55
N LEU A 164 5.01 18.13 -2.33
CA LEU A 164 4.64 16.75 -2.04
C LEU A 164 3.53 16.69 -0.99
N LEU A 165 2.49 15.87 -1.25
CA LEU A 165 1.45 15.51 -0.28
C LEU A 165 1.56 14.03 0.07
N PHE A 166 1.90 13.72 1.32
CA PHE A 166 1.95 12.35 1.84
C PHE A 166 0.61 11.96 2.46
N VAL A 167 0.00 10.86 1.98
CA VAL A 167 -1.33 10.41 2.38
C VAL A 167 -1.32 8.95 2.77
N GLY A 168 -1.53 8.66 4.06
CA GLY A 168 -1.69 7.33 4.62
C GLY A 168 -3.11 6.99 5.06
N ALA A 169 -4.07 7.87 4.78
CA ALA A 169 -5.46 7.75 5.19
C ALA A 169 -6.16 6.47 4.66
N ARG A 170 -7.43 6.32 4.99
CA ARG A 170 -8.26 5.19 4.56
C ARG A 170 -8.29 5.02 3.04
N MET A 171 -8.57 3.80 2.58
CA MET A 171 -8.85 3.51 1.18
C MET A 171 -9.89 4.50 0.61
N GLY A 172 -9.61 5.04 -0.57
CA GLY A 172 -10.47 6.01 -1.23
C GLY A 172 -10.57 7.38 -0.55
N ALA A 173 -9.60 7.75 0.29
CA ALA A 173 -9.58 9.07 0.95
C ALA A 173 -9.57 10.23 -0.05
N ILE A 174 -8.88 10.05 -1.17
CA ILE A 174 -8.88 11.00 -2.28
C ILE A 174 -9.86 10.50 -3.34
N ASP A 175 -11.09 10.97 -3.27
CA ASP A 175 -12.09 10.82 -4.32
C ASP A 175 -11.96 11.94 -5.38
N HIS A 176 -12.85 11.96 -6.37
CA HIS A 176 -12.82 12.96 -7.43
C HIS A 176 -13.07 14.39 -6.92
N VAL A 177 -13.83 14.58 -5.85
CA VAL A 177 -14.09 15.89 -5.25
C VAL A 177 -12.85 16.39 -4.51
N ALA A 178 -12.20 15.51 -3.75
CA ALA A 178 -10.94 15.82 -3.09
C ALA A 178 -9.83 16.12 -4.13
N ALA A 179 -9.76 15.32 -5.21
CA ALA A 179 -8.76 15.51 -6.27
C ALA A 179 -8.87 16.86 -6.99
N ASP A 180 -10.08 17.43 -7.11
CA ASP A 180 -10.26 18.76 -7.69
C ASP A 180 -9.80 19.90 -6.78
N ARG A 181 -9.58 19.62 -5.47
CA ARG A 181 -9.12 20.58 -4.46
C ARG A 181 -7.63 20.53 -4.17
N LEU A 182 -6.93 19.50 -4.70
CA LEU A 182 -5.51 19.32 -4.46
C LEU A 182 -4.69 20.52 -4.98
N GLN A 183 -3.78 21.00 -4.13
CA GLN A 183 -2.83 22.06 -4.45
C GLN A 183 -1.37 21.56 -4.48
N ALA A 184 -1.16 20.28 -4.16
CA ALA A 184 0.15 19.66 -4.25
C ALA A 184 0.49 19.25 -5.70
N ARG A 185 1.78 19.26 -6.05
CA ARG A 185 2.27 18.79 -7.35
C ARG A 185 2.25 17.27 -7.46
N VAL A 186 2.58 16.60 -6.37
CA VAL A 186 2.67 15.14 -6.30
C VAL A 186 1.92 14.61 -5.08
N VAL A 187 1.07 13.60 -5.27
CA VAL A 187 0.47 12.81 -4.19
C VAL A 187 1.28 11.54 -4.00
N VAL A 188 1.83 11.36 -2.81
CA VAL A 188 2.67 10.23 -2.40
C VAL A 188 1.89 9.38 -1.37
N PRO A 189 1.33 8.25 -1.76
CA PRO A 189 0.70 7.33 -0.82
C PRO A 189 1.69 6.78 0.22
N THR A 190 1.27 6.76 1.49
CA THR A 190 1.96 6.07 2.60
C THR A 190 1.08 4.99 3.23
N GLY A 191 -0.07 4.75 2.62
CA GLY A 191 -1.00 3.68 2.96
C GLY A 191 -1.66 3.12 1.70
N PRO A 192 -2.36 1.99 1.81
CA PRO A 192 -2.89 1.29 0.65
C PRO A 192 -4.12 1.97 0.06
N LEU A 193 -4.16 2.06 -1.27
CA LEU A 193 -5.31 2.46 -2.09
C LEU A 193 -5.98 3.78 -1.65
N PRO A 194 -5.24 4.87 -1.35
CA PRO A 194 -5.85 6.11 -0.89
C PRO A 194 -6.60 6.85 -2.01
N ILE A 195 -6.30 6.56 -3.28
CA ILE A 195 -6.80 7.30 -4.45
C ILE A 195 -7.84 6.43 -5.19
N THR A 196 -9.04 7.00 -5.45
CA THR A 196 -10.05 6.30 -6.25
C THR A 196 -9.76 6.35 -7.74
N THR A 197 -10.30 5.41 -8.50
CA THR A 197 -10.17 5.37 -9.97
C THR A 197 -10.58 6.68 -10.64
N ARG A 198 -11.64 7.32 -10.16
CA ARG A 198 -12.09 8.62 -10.70
C ARG A 198 -11.10 9.73 -10.36
N ALA A 199 -10.54 9.72 -9.14
CA ALA A 199 -9.59 10.73 -8.70
C ALA A 199 -8.30 10.70 -9.54
N VAL A 200 -7.83 9.55 -9.99
CA VAL A 200 -6.65 9.44 -10.89
C VAL A 200 -6.86 10.29 -12.16
N ALA A 201 -8.05 10.20 -12.77
CA ALA A 201 -8.36 10.99 -13.97
C ALA A 201 -8.45 12.49 -13.66
N HIS A 202 -8.93 12.88 -12.46
CA HIS A 202 -8.97 14.28 -12.02
C HIS A 202 -7.56 14.82 -11.73
N CYS A 203 -6.73 14.07 -11.01
CA CYS A 203 -5.33 14.43 -10.79
C CYS A 203 -4.61 14.70 -12.11
N ARG A 204 -4.73 13.77 -13.07
CA ARG A 204 -4.12 13.95 -14.40
C ARG A 204 -4.56 15.22 -15.11
N ARG A 205 -5.87 15.54 -15.10
CA ARG A 205 -6.39 16.76 -15.74
C ARG A 205 -5.89 18.03 -15.07
N ASN A 206 -5.68 17.98 -13.77
CA ASN A 206 -5.23 19.11 -12.97
C ASN A 206 -3.70 19.22 -12.90
N GLY A 207 -2.95 18.33 -13.59
CA GLY A 207 -1.50 18.33 -13.58
C GLY A 207 -0.87 17.81 -12.29
N VAL A 208 -1.65 17.11 -11.45
CA VAL A 208 -1.17 16.49 -10.21
C VAL A 208 -0.71 15.07 -10.50
N LEU A 209 0.52 14.72 -10.11
CA LEU A 209 1.04 13.37 -10.23
C LEU A 209 0.53 12.51 -9.09
N ALA A 210 -0.26 11.48 -9.40
CA ALA A 210 -0.73 10.49 -8.43
C ALA A 210 0.20 9.27 -8.49
N LEU A 211 1.03 9.07 -7.46
CA LEU A 211 1.97 7.94 -7.42
C LEU A 211 1.25 6.63 -7.05
N PRO A 212 1.78 5.48 -7.50
CA PRO A 212 1.22 4.16 -7.19
C PRO A 212 1.51 3.79 -5.73
N ASP A 213 0.46 3.55 -4.94
CA ASP A 213 0.58 3.15 -3.54
C ASP A 213 1.39 1.86 -3.37
N PHE A 214 1.18 0.90 -4.24
CA PHE A 214 1.89 -0.39 -4.22
C PHE A 214 3.40 -0.28 -4.50
N VAL A 215 3.88 0.85 -5.04
CA VAL A 215 5.31 1.14 -5.16
C VAL A 215 5.80 1.98 -3.98
N THR A 216 5.10 3.07 -3.66
CA THR A 216 5.52 3.98 -2.58
C THR A 216 5.53 3.33 -1.20
N THR A 217 4.71 2.28 -0.99
CA THR A 217 4.66 1.52 0.26
C THR A 217 5.45 0.21 0.23
N ALA A 218 6.20 -0.07 -0.84
CA ALA A 218 6.93 -1.34 -1.00
C ALA A 218 8.22 -1.43 -0.17
N GLY A 219 8.69 -0.34 0.44
CA GLY A 219 9.93 -0.30 1.21
C GLY A 219 10.13 -1.46 2.20
N PRO A 220 9.15 -1.79 3.05
CA PRO A 220 9.26 -2.92 3.98
C PRO A 220 9.52 -4.29 3.32
N LEU A 221 9.08 -4.48 2.08
CA LEU A 221 9.31 -5.72 1.33
C LEU A 221 10.77 -5.90 0.89
N MET A 222 11.59 -4.84 0.97
CA MET A 222 13.00 -4.85 0.55
C MET A 222 13.96 -5.22 1.67
N GLY A 223 13.58 -4.98 2.94
CA GLY A 223 14.38 -5.30 4.13
C GLY A 223 15.55 -4.36 4.42
N GLU A 224 15.98 -3.52 3.47
CA GLU A 224 17.13 -2.61 3.54
C GLU A 224 16.76 -1.24 3.01
N ALA A 225 17.11 -0.16 3.73
CA ALA A 225 16.69 1.21 3.38
C ALA A 225 17.30 1.71 2.07
N GLU A 226 18.57 1.42 1.81
CA GLU A 226 19.24 1.81 0.57
C GLU A 226 18.61 1.10 -0.64
N ALA A 227 18.43 -0.22 -0.54
CA ALA A 227 17.77 -1.01 -1.58
C ALA A 227 16.32 -0.53 -1.83
N ALA A 228 15.59 -0.17 -0.77
CA ALA A 228 14.24 0.37 -0.89
C ALA A 228 14.23 1.71 -1.63
N ARG A 229 15.12 2.65 -1.29
CA ARG A 229 15.25 3.95 -1.97
C ARG A 229 15.59 3.78 -3.45
N ASP A 230 16.61 2.98 -3.75
CA ASP A 230 17.10 2.80 -5.11
C ASP A 230 16.04 2.17 -6.01
N MET A 231 15.41 1.08 -5.55
CA MET A 231 14.40 0.37 -6.32
C MET A 231 13.14 1.23 -6.53
N VAL A 232 12.64 1.86 -5.48
CA VAL A 232 11.44 2.71 -5.59
C VAL A 232 11.73 3.91 -6.50
N SER A 233 12.89 4.57 -6.34
CA SER A 233 13.29 5.68 -7.21
C SER A 233 13.39 5.25 -8.68
N ALA A 234 13.97 4.09 -8.95
CA ALA A 234 14.09 3.56 -10.32
C ALA A 234 12.70 3.29 -10.93
N ILE A 235 11.80 2.62 -10.19
CA ILE A 235 10.44 2.34 -10.68
C ILE A 235 9.68 3.65 -10.95
N ILE A 236 9.73 4.62 -10.02
CA ILE A 236 9.05 5.93 -10.23
C ILE A 236 9.67 6.68 -11.40
N GLY A 237 11.00 6.68 -11.52
CA GLY A 237 11.70 7.30 -12.68
C GLY A 237 11.24 6.74 -14.02
N ASP A 238 11.02 5.42 -14.11
CA ASP A 238 10.52 4.75 -15.31
C ASP A 238 9.08 5.17 -15.68
N VAL A 239 8.23 5.47 -14.67
CA VAL A 239 6.80 5.65 -14.90
C VAL A 239 6.29 7.09 -14.74
N VAL A 240 7.09 8.00 -14.18
CA VAL A 240 6.67 9.40 -13.91
C VAL A 240 6.22 10.12 -15.17
N GLY A 241 6.86 9.86 -16.31
CA GLY A 241 6.52 10.42 -17.61
C GLY A 241 5.45 9.64 -18.40
N HIS A 242 4.83 8.63 -17.80
CA HIS A 242 3.85 7.82 -18.51
C HIS A 242 2.65 8.65 -18.96
N ARG A 243 2.21 8.46 -20.23
CA ARG A 243 1.14 9.26 -20.85
C ARG A 243 -0.18 9.27 -20.07
N ASP A 244 -0.49 8.18 -19.35
CA ASP A 244 -1.72 8.03 -18.57
C ASP A 244 -1.49 8.23 -17.05
N GLY A 245 -0.30 8.70 -16.67
CA GLY A 245 0.13 9.01 -15.31
C GLY A 245 0.90 7.86 -14.64
N PRO A 246 1.66 8.16 -13.56
CA PRO A 246 2.59 7.21 -12.95
C PRO A 246 1.91 5.93 -12.43
N LEU A 247 0.71 6.06 -11.85
CA LEU A 247 -0.03 4.92 -11.31
C LEU A 247 -0.36 3.88 -12.39
N LEU A 248 -0.84 4.34 -13.56
CA LEU A 248 -1.15 3.43 -14.66
C LEU A 248 0.11 2.87 -15.31
N GLY A 249 1.17 3.66 -15.44
CA GLY A 249 2.47 3.18 -15.91
C GLY A 249 3.05 2.09 -15.02
N ALA A 250 2.96 2.24 -13.70
CA ALA A 250 3.39 1.20 -12.75
C ALA A 250 2.52 -0.06 -12.84
N CYS A 251 1.21 0.07 -13.08
CA CYS A 251 0.36 -1.08 -13.35
C CYS A 251 0.82 -1.85 -14.60
N GLU A 252 1.10 -1.16 -15.70
CA GLU A 252 1.56 -1.78 -16.94
C GLU A 252 2.92 -2.48 -16.75
N ARG A 253 3.85 -1.89 -15.98
CA ARG A 253 5.12 -2.51 -15.62
C ARG A 253 4.91 -3.82 -14.82
N ALA A 254 4.07 -3.80 -13.78
CA ALA A 254 3.75 -4.98 -12.99
C ALA A 254 3.07 -6.06 -13.83
N GLU A 255 2.12 -5.68 -14.68
CA GLU A 255 1.41 -6.58 -15.61
C GLU A 255 2.38 -7.23 -16.60
N ALA A 256 3.37 -6.51 -17.11
CA ALA A 256 4.40 -7.06 -18.00
C ALA A 256 5.21 -8.17 -17.30
N PHE A 257 5.60 -7.98 -16.04
CA PHE A 257 6.25 -9.03 -15.25
C PHE A 257 5.34 -10.23 -15.01
N LEU A 258 4.07 -9.99 -14.60
CA LEU A 258 3.09 -11.05 -14.35
C LEU A 258 2.84 -11.90 -15.60
N ALA A 259 2.72 -11.28 -16.77
CA ALA A 259 2.54 -11.97 -18.05
C ALA A 259 3.72 -12.89 -18.43
N GLY A 260 4.89 -12.68 -17.84
CA GLY A 260 6.07 -13.52 -18.05
C GLY A 260 5.97 -14.91 -17.41
N TRP A 261 4.97 -15.14 -16.52
CA TRP A 261 4.84 -16.42 -15.82
C TRP A 261 3.40 -16.86 -15.51
N LEU A 262 2.41 -15.98 -15.67
CA LEU A 262 0.98 -16.31 -15.56
C LEU A 262 0.40 -16.55 -16.95
N ALA A 263 -0.48 -17.55 -17.08
CA ALA A 263 -1.23 -17.79 -18.32
C ALA A 263 -2.23 -16.67 -18.60
N ASP A 264 -2.90 -16.17 -17.53
CA ASP A 264 -3.86 -15.10 -17.61
C ASP A 264 -3.54 -14.03 -16.56
N LEU A 265 -3.57 -12.76 -16.96
CA LEU A 265 -3.39 -11.67 -16.02
C LEU A 265 -4.58 -11.57 -15.03
N PRO A 266 -4.32 -11.14 -13.79
CA PRO A 266 -5.37 -10.90 -12.84
C PRO A 266 -6.37 -9.85 -13.34
N PHE A 267 -7.66 -10.11 -13.21
CA PHE A 267 -8.71 -9.16 -13.62
C PHE A 267 -8.77 -7.96 -12.67
N GLY A 268 -8.66 -6.75 -13.22
CA GLY A 268 -8.72 -5.47 -12.50
C GLY A 268 -7.38 -5.02 -11.91
N ARG A 269 -7.15 -3.73 -11.91
CA ARG A 269 -5.96 -3.07 -11.34
C ARG A 269 -6.19 -2.67 -9.88
N PRO A 270 -5.14 -2.48 -9.04
CA PRO A 270 -5.27 -2.11 -7.65
C PRO A 270 -5.64 -0.63 -7.50
N MET A 271 -6.91 -0.32 -7.48
CA MET A 271 -7.46 1.02 -7.27
C MET A 271 -8.70 0.95 -6.42
N ALA A 272 -8.88 1.92 -5.51
CA ALA A 272 -10.12 2.05 -4.75
C ALA A 272 -11.32 2.35 -5.69
N ALA A 273 -12.48 1.81 -5.36
CA ALA A 273 -13.71 1.97 -6.12
C ALA A 273 -14.33 3.37 -5.94
#